data_3b2f5efb87d15130d90cc6f6646bc8bd
#
_entry.id   3b2f5efb87d15130d90cc6f6646bc8bd
#
_cell.length_a   1.000
_cell.length_b   1.000
_cell.length_c   1.000
_cell.angle_alpha   90.00
_cell.angle_beta   90.00
_cell.angle_gamma   90.00
#
_symmetry.space_group_name_H-M   'P 1'
#
loop_
_entity.id
_entity.type
_entity.pdbx_description
1 polymer ?
#
loop_
_entity_poly.entity_id
_entity_poly.type
_entity_poly.pdbx_seq_one_letter_code
_entity_poly.pdbx_strand_id
1 'polypeptide(L)'
;MAENTQVMSLRDCFKAIVSNAHEKALNYAVNYAKHGIEMVDRGDELWTSPADMRVQCLYVLNNITHWRGDLAKHVRASLKQHVKDVKQ
;
A
#
# COMPACT_ATOMS: atom_id res chain seq x y z
N MET A 1 -10.06 -2.34 -22.22
CA MET A 1 -9.92 -2.48 -21.81
C MET A 1 -9.56 -2.09 -21.03
N ALA A 2 -9.52 -1.94 -20.75
CA ALA A 2 -9.13 -1.87 -20.19
C ALA A 2 -8.97 -1.95 -19.43
N GLU A 3 -9.00 -1.94 -19.31
CA GLU A 3 -8.68 -2.17 -18.70
C GLU A 3 -8.20 -2.53 -18.03
N ASN A 4 -8.33 -2.62 -18.28
CA ASN A 4 -7.57 -3.36 -17.68
C ASN A 4 -6.58 -3.00 -16.70
N THR A 5 -6.94 -2.47 -15.68
CA THR A 5 -6.03 -2.13 -14.65
C THR A 5 -5.89 -3.29 -13.71
N GLN A 6 -4.77 -3.93 -13.80
CA GLN A 6 -4.45 -4.96 -12.86
C GLN A 6 -4.18 -4.34 -11.50
N VAL A 7 -4.64 -5.00 -10.46
CA VAL A 7 -4.36 -4.59 -9.10
C VAL A 7 -2.87 -4.81 -8.83
N MET A 8 -2.17 -3.77 -8.36
CA MET A 8 -0.77 -3.91 -8.00
C MET A 8 -0.65 -4.79 -6.77
N SER A 9 0.42 -5.59 -6.70
CA SER A 9 0.69 -6.35 -5.49
C SER A 9 0.94 -5.41 -4.32
N LEU A 10 0.76 -5.91 -3.10
CA LEU A 10 1.04 -5.12 -1.91
C LEU A 10 2.47 -4.59 -1.91
N ARG A 11 3.42 -5.46 -2.23
CA ARG A 11 4.83 -5.08 -2.27
C ARG A 11 5.05 -3.94 -3.26
N ASP A 12 4.46 -4.05 -4.45
CA ASP A 12 4.60 -3.03 -5.48
C ASP A 12 3.97 -1.71 -5.05
N CYS A 13 2.82 -1.76 -4.38
CA CYS A 13 2.20 -0.55 -3.85
C CYS A 13 3.12 0.16 -2.86
N PHE A 14 3.67 -0.58 -1.92
CA PHE A 14 4.56 0.00 -0.92
C PHE A 14 5.86 0.50 -1.54
N LYS A 15 6.41 -0.25 -2.51
CA LYS A 15 7.63 0.18 -3.21
C LYS A 15 7.40 1.46 -4.02
N ALA A 16 6.24 1.60 -4.62
CA ALA A 16 5.90 2.81 -5.36
C ALA A 16 5.95 4.03 -4.43
N ILE A 17 5.44 3.89 -3.22
CA ILE A 17 5.45 4.97 -2.24
C ILE A 17 6.87 5.31 -1.83
N VAL A 18 7.67 4.30 -1.52
CA VAL A 18 9.07 4.51 -1.10
C VAL A 18 9.87 5.14 -2.23
N SER A 19 9.64 4.71 -3.47
CA SER A 19 10.34 5.26 -4.63
C SER A 19 10.01 6.73 -4.87
N ASN A 20 8.87 7.19 -4.38
CA ASN A 20 8.44 8.58 -4.51
C ASN A 20 8.56 9.34 -3.19
N ALA A 21 9.47 8.92 -2.34
CA ALA A 21 9.63 9.50 -1.00
C ALA A 21 9.95 10.99 -1.01
N HIS A 22 10.42 11.53 -2.15
CA HIS A 22 10.69 12.95 -2.27
C HIS A 22 9.42 13.81 -2.26
N GLU A 23 8.26 13.20 -2.50
CA GLU A 23 7.00 13.93 -2.47
C GLU A 23 6.59 14.24 -1.04
N LYS A 24 6.31 15.50 -0.77
CA LYS A 24 5.86 15.90 0.57
C LYS A 24 4.60 15.17 0.99
N ALA A 25 3.72 14.91 0.02
CA ALA A 25 2.47 14.23 0.30
C ALA A 25 2.67 12.82 0.86
N LEU A 26 3.88 12.27 0.73
CA LEU A 26 4.16 10.91 1.17
C LEU A 26 5.02 10.84 2.45
N ASN A 27 5.34 11.98 3.06
CA ASN A 27 6.24 12.01 4.22
C ASN A 27 5.87 11.01 5.30
N TYR A 28 4.60 10.93 5.65
CA TYR A 28 4.17 10.03 6.72
C TYR A 28 3.96 8.61 6.22
N ALA A 29 3.58 8.47 4.95
CA ALA A 29 3.30 7.15 4.39
C ALA A 29 4.57 6.32 4.17
N VAL A 30 5.71 6.96 3.94
CA VAL A 30 6.95 6.25 3.62
C VAL A 30 7.33 5.26 4.71
N ASN A 31 7.25 5.66 5.97
CA ASN A 31 7.61 4.77 7.08
C ASN A 31 6.68 3.57 7.16
N TYR A 32 5.38 3.79 6.97
CA TYR A 32 4.42 2.69 6.95
C TYR A 32 4.65 1.77 5.76
N ALA A 33 5.00 2.36 4.61
CA ALA A 33 5.26 1.56 3.40
C ALA A 33 6.51 0.70 3.57
N LYS A 34 7.56 1.25 4.17
CA LYS A 34 8.78 0.47 4.43
C LYS A 34 8.49 -0.70 5.35
N HIS A 35 7.73 -0.46 6.41
CA HIS A 35 7.32 -1.53 7.31
C HIS A 35 6.47 -2.56 6.59
N GLY A 36 5.57 -2.08 5.71
CA GLY A 36 4.73 -2.97 4.92
C GLY A 36 5.54 -3.90 4.03
N ILE A 37 6.61 -3.37 3.41
CA ILE A 37 7.49 -4.20 2.59
C ILE A 37 8.14 -5.29 3.44
N GLU A 38 8.60 -4.95 4.63
CA GLU A 38 9.18 -5.93 5.53
C GLU A 38 8.19 -7.02 5.90
N MET A 39 6.95 -6.62 6.17
CA MET A 39 5.89 -7.58 6.49
C MET A 39 5.68 -8.56 5.33
N VAL A 40 5.62 -8.04 4.10
CA VAL A 40 5.43 -8.88 2.93
C VAL A 40 6.62 -9.81 2.73
N ASP A 41 7.84 -9.27 2.85
CA ASP A 41 9.05 -10.05 2.58
C ASP A 41 9.29 -11.14 3.61
N ARG A 42 8.92 -10.89 4.87
CA ARG A 42 9.11 -11.87 5.93
C ARG A 42 7.93 -12.80 6.11
N GLY A 43 6.80 -12.44 5.48
CA GLY A 43 5.63 -13.29 5.54
C GLY A 43 5.16 -13.50 6.98
N ASP A 44 5.01 -14.77 7.36
CA ASP A 44 4.41 -15.13 8.64
C ASP A 44 5.21 -14.67 9.85
N GLU A 45 6.47 -14.31 9.66
CA GLU A 45 7.29 -13.88 10.79
C GLU A 45 6.78 -12.59 11.43
N LEU A 46 6.20 -11.70 10.63
CA LEU A 46 5.70 -10.43 11.12
C LEU A 46 4.18 -10.37 11.20
N TRP A 47 3.51 -11.18 10.42
CA TRP A 47 2.05 -11.14 10.35
C TRP A 47 1.46 -12.15 11.31
N THR A 48 0.69 -11.66 12.26
CA THR A 48 -0.03 -12.53 13.18
C THR A 48 -1.43 -12.84 12.67
N SER A 49 -1.95 -12.01 11.75
CA SER A 49 -3.29 -12.23 11.21
C SER A 49 -3.49 -11.40 9.96
N PRO A 50 -4.49 -11.74 9.11
CA PRO A 50 -4.88 -10.89 7.98
C PRO A 50 -5.26 -9.47 8.40
N ALA A 51 -5.77 -9.31 9.62
CA ALA A 51 -6.13 -7.99 10.13
C ALA A 51 -4.92 -7.07 10.22
N ASP A 52 -3.74 -7.61 10.51
CA ASP A 52 -2.52 -6.81 10.58
C ASP A 52 -2.22 -6.16 9.23
N MET A 53 -2.35 -6.91 8.14
CA MET A 53 -2.13 -6.37 6.81
C MET A 53 -3.17 -5.30 6.48
N ARG A 54 -4.42 -5.55 6.83
CA ARG A 54 -5.49 -4.60 6.59
C ARG A 54 -5.22 -3.28 7.29
N VAL A 55 -4.79 -3.35 8.54
CA VAL A 55 -4.47 -2.15 9.31
C VAL A 55 -3.30 -1.39 8.66
N GLN A 56 -2.28 -2.12 8.22
CA GLN A 56 -1.13 -1.49 7.57
C GLN A 56 -1.56 -0.78 6.29
N CYS A 57 -2.40 -1.40 5.48
CA CYS A 57 -2.92 -0.79 4.26
C CYS A 57 -3.73 0.47 4.58
N LEU A 58 -4.54 0.43 5.63
CA LEU A 58 -5.34 1.58 6.01
C LEU A 58 -4.48 2.75 6.48
N TYR A 59 -3.41 2.48 7.23
CA TYR A 59 -2.48 3.54 7.62
C TYR A 59 -1.86 4.20 6.40
N VAL A 60 -1.42 3.39 5.43
CA VAL A 60 -0.84 3.93 4.21
C VAL A 60 -1.87 4.75 3.45
N LEU A 61 -3.08 4.20 3.26
CA LEU A 61 -4.14 4.90 2.54
C LEU A 61 -4.47 6.25 3.17
N ASN A 62 -4.53 6.31 4.49
CA ASN A 62 -4.83 7.55 5.19
C ASN A 62 -3.75 8.61 4.99
N ASN A 63 -2.54 8.18 4.67
CA ASN A 63 -1.40 9.10 4.57
C ASN A 63 -0.98 9.38 3.13
N ILE A 64 -1.75 8.94 2.14
CA ILE A 64 -1.48 9.23 0.73
C ILE A 64 -2.64 9.95 0.05
N THR A 65 -3.55 10.52 0.82
CA THR A 65 -4.76 11.15 0.27
C THR A 65 -4.45 12.37 -0.58
N HIS A 66 -3.34 13.04 -0.32
CA HIS A 66 -2.93 14.23 -1.07
C HIS A 66 -1.96 13.94 -2.19
N TRP A 67 -1.53 12.69 -2.31
CA TRP A 67 -0.63 12.28 -3.40
C TRP A 67 -1.42 12.23 -4.71
N ARG A 68 -0.89 12.86 -5.74
CA ARG A 68 -1.61 13.03 -7.00
C ARG A 68 -0.88 12.37 -8.15
N GLY A 69 -1.62 12.13 -9.24
CA GLY A 69 -1.10 11.54 -10.46
C GLY A 69 -1.67 10.16 -10.70
N ASP A 70 -1.38 9.62 -11.89
CA ASP A 70 -1.93 8.33 -12.29
C ASP A 70 -1.41 7.20 -11.41
N LEU A 71 -0.13 7.23 -11.07
CA LEU A 71 0.45 6.22 -10.18
C LEU A 71 -0.23 6.26 -8.82
N ALA A 72 -0.46 7.47 -8.29
CA ALA A 72 -1.11 7.63 -7.00
C ALA A 72 -2.51 7.03 -7.02
N LYS A 73 -3.26 7.28 -8.08
CA LYS A 73 -4.60 6.71 -8.23
C LYS A 73 -4.56 5.20 -8.28
N HIS A 74 -3.60 4.65 -9.02
CA HIS A 74 -3.47 3.20 -9.16
C HIS A 74 -3.09 2.55 -7.82
N VAL A 75 -2.17 3.16 -7.10
CA VAL A 75 -1.76 2.64 -5.79
C VAL A 75 -2.94 2.67 -4.82
N ARG A 76 -3.67 3.79 -4.77
CA ARG A 76 -4.83 3.89 -3.87
C ARG A 76 -5.88 2.85 -4.21
N ALA A 77 -6.20 2.70 -5.49
CA ALA A 77 -7.20 1.72 -5.92
C ALA A 77 -6.76 0.30 -5.56
N SER A 78 -5.49 -0.01 -5.77
CA SER A 78 -4.95 -1.34 -5.47
C SER A 78 -4.99 -1.62 -3.98
N LEU A 79 -4.57 -0.67 -3.15
CA LEU A 79 -4.61 -0.84 -1.69
C LEU A 79 -6.04 -1.02 -1.19
N LYS A 80 -6.98 -0.26 -1.73
CA LYS A 80 -8.39 -0.42 -1.36
C LYS A 80 -8.89 -1.81 -1.71
N GLN A 81 -8.47 -2.33 -2.86
CA GLN A 81 -8.87 -3.68 -3.26
C GLN A 81 -8.29 -4.72 -2.30
N HIS A 82 -7.04 -4.56 -1.90
CA HIS A 82 -6.42 -5.48 -0.93
C HIS A 82 -7.15 -5.44 0.41
N VAL A 83 -7.54 -4.26 0.85
CA VAL A 83 -8.31 -4.14 2.10
C VAL A 83 -9.64 -4.88 2.00
N LYS A 84 -10.31 -4.78 0.85
CA LYS A 84 -11.57 -5.49 0.62
C LYS A 84 -11.38 -6.99 0.58
N ASP A 85 -10.27 -7.45 0.04
CA ASP A 85 -10.02 -8.88 -0.14
C ASP A 85 -9.61 -9.57 1.16
N VAL A 86 -9.17 -8.81 2.15
CA VAL A 86 -8.80 -9.39 3.44
C VAL A 86 -10.07 -9.72 4.21
N LYS A 87 -10.22 -11.00 4.54
CA LYS A 87 -11.36 -11.47 5.34
C LYS A 87 -10.89 -11.77 6.75
N GLN A 88 -11.72 -11.40 7.67
CA GLN A 88 -11.40 -11.61 9.08
C GLN A 88 -12.12 -12.77 9.68
#